data_f5508b77568fe151ed8c1317d6fc90f2
#
_entry.id   f5508b77568fe151ed8c1317d6fc90f2
#
_cell.length_a   1.000
_cell.length_b   1.000
_cell.length_c   1.000
_cell.angle_alpha   90.00
_cell.angle_beta   90.00
_cell.angle_gamma   90.00
#
_symmetry.space_group_name_H-M   'P 1'
#
loop_
_entity.id
_entity.type
_entity.pdbx_description
1 polymer ?
#
loop_
_entity_poly.entity_id
_entity_poly.type
_entity_poly.pdbx_seq_one_letter_code
_entity_poly.pdbx_strand_id
1 'polypeptide(L)'
;MHSPLDRIPVSIIIPNYNYEQFLGRAIDSALEQDHRNVEVVVVDDASTDASVAVIESYGDKIRPCLRRRNGGHGAAFNTGFEASTGEIILFLDADDYLYPNAVSEVLDEWDADVAQAQFRLHLVDEDQQIKDVFPPPEQPFDSGDVVPELLRKGRYRTTVTSGLAFDREALEPIMPMPESDFRQGADGYLATLAPLHGEVKSIDTCLGAYRIHGSNHSVFAEKLAERARWRMQHDFRRLEALSGRAAEIGLTMPPDAGLHDPVHLEERLASLCVDEPRHPVETDSRLGLARAGAAASLEMNASWRRRATLAAWFLSIGLLPQRMGNAVLAWKLVASSRPAALTRLSKTLRRMTN
;
A
#
# COMPACT_ATOMS: atom_id res chain seq x y z
N MET A 1 -15.01 17.33 30.79
CA MET A 1 -13.81 16.56 31.12
C MET A 1 -13.27 16.13 29.76
N HIS A 2 -12.03 16.48 29.43
CA HIS A 2 -11.41 16.04 28.20
C HIS A 2 -11.09 14.54 28.32
N SER A 3 -11.33 13.77 27.24
CA SER A 3 -10.89 12.38 27.15
C SER A 3 -9.38 12.30 27.32
N PRO A 4 -8.80 11.26 27.96
CA PRO A 4 -7.36 11.04 27.93
C PRO A 4 -6.80 11.02 26.50
N LEU A 5 -7.58 10.59 25.53
CA LEU A 5 -7.25 10.55 24.10
C LEU A 5 -7.02 11.93 23.49
N ASP A 6 -7.69 13.00 23.99
CA ASP A 6 -7.49 14.39 23.53
C ASP A 6 -6.04 14.90 23.71
N ARG A 7 -5.19 14.15 24.43
CA ARG A 7 -3.81 14.55 24.75
C ARG A 7 -2.75 13.86 23.93
N ILE A 8 -3.08 12.76 23.25
CA ILE A 8 -2.10 12.02 22.44
C ILE A 8 -1.62 12.92 21.29
N PRO A 9 -0.32 13.22 21.19
CA PRO A 9 0.19 14.02 20.10
C PRO A 9 0.24 13.18 18.81
N VAL A 10 -0.28 13.75 17.72
CA VAL A 10 -0.35 13.10 16.41
C VAL A 10 0.42 13.92 15.39
N SER A 11 1.28 13.29 14.60
CA SER A 11 1.94 13.92 13.46
C SER A 11 1.34 13.43 12.15
N ILE A 12 0.86 14.34 11.32
CA ILE A 12 0.49 14.05 9.94
C ILE A 12 1.63 14.52 9.05
N ILE A 13 2.31 13.57 8.39
CA ILE A 13 3.46 13.81 7.53
C ILE A 13 2.99 13.72 6.07
N ILE A 14 3.20 14.80 5.30
CA ILE A 14 2.81 14.90 3.90
C ILE A 14 4.07 14.93 3.03
N PRO A 15 4.47 13.80 2.41
CA PRO A 15 5.54 13.76 1.43
C PRO A 15 5.05 14.35 0.10
N ASN A 16 5.80 15.28 -0.49
CA ASN A 16 5.43 15.94 -1.73
C ASN A 16 6.59 15.93 -2.74
N TYR A 17 6.26 15.70 -4.00
CA TYR A 17 7.12 15.96 -5.14
C TYR A 17 6.31 16.26 -6.39
N ASN A 18 6.26 17.54 -6.80
CA ASN A 18 5.56 18.01 -7.99
C ASN A 18 4.03 17.73 -7.97
N TYR A 19 3.37 18.00 -6.84
CA TYR A 19 1.92 17.89 -6.66
C TYR A 19 1.27 19.24 -6.29
N GLU A 20 1.77 20.38 -6.84
CA GLU A 20 1.28 21.74 -6.55
C GLU A 20 -0.25 21.87 -6.58
N GLN A 21 -0.90 21.16 -7.51
CA GLN A 21 -2.34 21.22 -7.71
C GLN A 21 -3.17 20.50 -6.65
N PHE A 22 -2.57 19.56 -5.89
CA PHE A 22 -3.29 18.75 -4.90
C PHE A 22 -2.83 19.06 -3.47
N LEU A 23 -1.58 19.47 -3.31
CA LEU A 23 -0.90 19.64 -2.02
C LEU A 23 -1.68 20.55 -1.06
N GLY A 24 -2.26 21.65 -1.54
CA GLY A 24 -3.07 22.53 -0.69
C GLY A 24 -4.24 21.80 -0.04
N ARG A 25 -4.94 20.92 -0.77
CA ARG A 25 -6.06 20.16 -0.21
C ARG A 25 -5.60 19.13 0.82
N ALA A 26 -4.44 18.49 0.61
CA ALA A 26 -3.86 17.56 1.59
C ALA A 26 -3.52 18.29 2.90
N ILE A 27 -2.86 19.45 2.81
CA ILE A 27 -2.49 20.26 3.98
C ILE A 27 -3.75 20.76 4.72
N ASP A 28 -4.72 21.32 4.01
CA ASP A 28 -5.96 21.80 4.61
C ASP A 28 -6.67 20.67 5.38
N SER A 29 -6.77 19.48 4.80
CA SER A 29 -7.41 18.33 5.44
C SER A 29 -6.70 17.86 6.70
N ALA A 30 -5.38 17.99 6.75
CA ALA A 30 -4.58 17.68 7.94
C ALA A 30 -4.74 18.73 9.04
N LEU A 31 -4.89 20.01 8.68
CA LEU A 31 -5.13 21.13 9.61
C LEU A 31 -6.57 21.17 10.12
N GLU A 32 -7.53 20.61 9.38
CA GLU A 32 -8.97 20.60 9.70
C GLU A 32 -9.39 19.40 10.57
N GLN A 33 -8.44 18.60 11.09
CA GLN A 33 -8.76 17.49 11.96
C GLN A 33 -9.44 17.97 13.27
N ASP A 34 -10.42 17.21 13.76
CA ASP A 34 -11.16 17.51 14.96
C ASP A 34 -10.36 17.27 16.26
N HIS A 35 -9.24 16.53 16.17
CA HIS A 35 -8.28 16.35 17.25
C HIS A 35 -7.36 17.58 17.39
N ARG A 36 -7.19 18.06 18.63
CA ARG A 36 -6.51 19.35 18.88
C ARG A 36 -4.98 19.27 18.90
N ASN A 37 -4.42 18.10 19.19
CA ASN A 37 -2.98 17.90 19.35
C ASN A 37 -2.37 17.28 18.08
N VAL A 38 -2.59 17.96 16.94
CA VAL A 38 -2.06 17.55 15.63
C VAL A 38 -0.97 18.53 15.19
N GLU A 39 0.19 18.01 14.80
CA GLU A 39 1.17 18.74 14.00
C GLU A 39 1.14 18.25 12.55
N VAL A 40 1.37 19.18 11.63
CA VAL A 40 1.45 18.88 10.20
C VAL A 40 2.86 19.15 9.69
N VAL A 41 3.53 18.09 9.24
CA VAL A 41 4.90 18.16 8.68
C VAL A 41 4.82 17.95 7.18
N VAL A 42 5.23 18.95 6.40
CA VAL A 42 5.20 18.86 4.93
C VAL A 42 6.61 18.74 4.41
N VAL A 43 6.91 17.63 3.73
CA VAL A 43 8.26 17.36 3.19
C VAL A 43 8.23 17.54 1.68
N ASP A 44 8.92 18.56 1.19
CA ASP A 44 9.14 18.73 -0.25
C ASP A 44 10.44 18.05 -0.69
N ASP A 45 10.34 17.07 -1.55
CA ASP A 45 11.47 16.26 -2.04
C ASP A 45 12.12 16.90 -3.30
N ALA A 46 12.45 18.21 -3.21
CA ALA A 46 13.04 19.01 -4.27
C ALA A 46 12.14 19.17 -5.51
N SER A 47 10.90 19.58 -5.31
CA SER A 47 9.95 19.89 -6.38
C SER A 47 10.47 20.97 -7.33
N THR A 48 10.02 20.92 -8.58
CA THR A 48 10.35 21.85 -9.65
C THR A 48 9.16 22.66 -10.13
N ASP A 49 7.96 22.37 -9.59
CA ASP A 49 6.72 23.10 -9.79
C ASP A 49 6.51 24.18 -8.69
N ALA A 50 5.30 24.72 -8.54
CA ALA A 50 5.01 25.70 -7.51
C ALA A 50 4.71 25.10 -6.11
N SER A 51 5.02 23.83 -5.85
CA SER A 51 4.78 23.18 -4.55
C SER A 51 5.40 23.94 -3.39
N VAL A 52 6.63 24.45 -3.54
CA VAL A 52 7.31 25.24 -2.47
C VAL A 52 6.53 26.51 -2.15
N ALA A 53 6.02 27.22 -3.15
CA ALA A 53 5.21 28.42 -2.94
C ALA A 53 3.88 28.09 -2.22
N VAL A 54 3.27 26.93 -2.53
CA VAL A 54 2.10 26.44 -1.79
C VAL A 54 2.46 26.22 -0.33
N ILE A 55 3.56 25.50 -0.03
CA ILE A 55 4.01 25.22 1.34
C ILE A 55 4.27 26.53 2.11
N GLU A 56 5.01 27.48 1.52
CA GLU A 56 5.34 28.76 2.13
C GLU A 56 4.09 29.60 2.46
N SER A 57 3.01 29.44 1.71
CA SER A 57 1.75 30.17 1.94
C SER A 57 1.05 29.79 3.26
N TYR A 58 1.37 28.63 3.86
CA TYR A 58 0.81 28.20 5.13
C TYR A 58 1.52 28.80 6.36
N GLY A 59 2.73 29.35 6.19
CA GLY A 59 3.49 29.98 7.27
C GLY A 59 3.69 29.03 8.47
N ASP A 60 3.43 29.54 9.67
CA ASP A 60 3.65 28.82 10.93
C ASP A 60 2.60 27.72 11.24
N LYS A 61 1.60 27.53 10.38
CA LYS A 61 0.58 26.50 10.58
C LYS A 61 1.09 25.08 10.37
N ILE A 62 2.17 24.94 9.62
CA ILE A 62 2.81 23.66 9.28
C ILE A 62 4.31 23.73 9.57
N ARG A 63 4.93 22.56 9.64
CA ARG A 63 6.40 22.44 9.70
C ARG A 63 6.93 22.06 8.31
N PRO A 64 7.50 22.98 7.54
CA PRO A 64 8.05 22.68 6.23
C PRO A 64 9.44 22.04 6.33
N CYS A 65 9.69 21.00 5.54
CA CYS A 65 10.99 20.34 5.38
C CYS A 65 11.36 20.32 3.90
N LEU A 66 12.13 21.29 3.45
CA LEU A 66 12.53 21.43 2.04
C LEU A 66 13.85 20.70 1.78
N ARG A 67 13.80 19.58 1.07
CA ARG A 67 14.96 18.79 0.69
C ARG A 67 15.68 19.44 -0.49
N ARG A 68 17.00 19.33 -0.53
CA ARG A 68 17.82 19.90 -1.62
C ARG A 68 17.95 18.99 -2.84
N ARG A 69 17.63 17.71 -2.70
CA ARG A 69 17.73 16.68 -3.75
C ARG A 69 16.58 15.71 -3.62
N ASN A 70 16.03 15.33 -4.75
CA ASN A 70 15.00 14.29 -4.80
C ASN A 70 15.61 12.94 -4.42
N GLY A 71 15.17 12.41 -3.28
CA GLY A 71 15.53 11.11 -2.72
C GLY A 71 14.42 10.07 -2.91
N GLY A 72 13.22 10.50 -3.28
CA GLY A 72 12.03 9.67 -3.43
C GLY A 72 11.25 9.49 -2.14
N HIS A 73 10.23 8.66 -2.19
CA HIS A 73 9.23 8.48 -1.14
C HIS A 73 9.83 8.11 0.21
N GLY A 74 10.73 7.10 0.27
CA GLY A 74 11.38 6.69 1.51
C GLY A 74 12.22 7.79 2.14
N ALA A 75 12.92 8.58 1.32
CA ALA A 75 13.73 9.70 1.81
C ALA A 75 12.86 10.84 2.37
N ALA A 76 11.69 11.08 1.76
CA ALA A 76 10.72 12.03 2.28
C ALA A 76 10.10 11.54 3.60
N PHE A 77 9.78 10.24 3.71
CA PHE A 77 9.29 9.63 4.95
C PHE A 77 10.32 9.74 6.08
N ASN A 78 11.60 9.41 5.81
CA ASN A 78 12.67 9.55 6.79
C ASN A 78 12.78 11.00 7.30
N THR A 79 12.78 11.97 6.39
CA THR A 79 12.87 13.39 6.74
C THR A 79 11.67 13.84 7.58
N GLY A 80 10.47 13.42 7.21
CA GLY A 80 9.24 13.76 7.93
C GLY A 80 9.18 13.12 9.32
N PHE A 81 9.56 11.84 9.42
CA PHE A 81 9.64 11.14 10.70
C PHE A 81 10.64 11.78 11.67
N GLU A 82 11.84 12.12 11.19
CA GLU A 82 12.86 12.81 11.97
C GLU A 82 12.38 14.20 12.46
N ALA A 83 11.61 14.91 11.63
CA ALA A 83 11.09 16.23 11.96
C ALA A 83 9.85 16.19 12.86
N SER A 84 9.16 15.07 12.97
CA SER A 84 7.90 14.92 13.70
C SER A 84 8.11 14.58 15.18
N THR A 85 7.12 14.89 16.02
CA THR A 85 7.16 14.68 17.48
C THR A 85 5.96 13.91 18.05
N GLY A 86 4.95 13.62 17.24
CA GLY A 86 3.75 12.90 17.66
C GLY A 86 4.03 11.47 18.10
N GLU A 87 3.23 10.95 19.01
CA GLU A 87 3.23 9.54 19.43
C GLU A 87 2.62 8.67 18.33
N ILE A 88 1.62 9.20 17.64
CA ILE A 88 0.98 8.54 16.49
C ILE A 88 1.38 9.28 15.20
N ILE A 89 1.77 8.51 14.20
CA ILE A 89 2.26 9.01 12.91
C ILE A 89 1.33 8.58 11.79
N LEU A 90 0.77 9.54 11.06
CA LEU A 90 0.06 9.29 9.80
C LEU A 90 0.91 9.83 8.64
N PHE A 91 1.08 9.02 7.59
CA PHE A 91 1.62 9.50 6.32
C PHE A 91 0.46 9.73 5.36
N LEU A 92 0.37 10.93 4.80
CA LEU A 92 -0.69 11.33 3.87
C LEU A 92 -0.06 11.71 2.52
N ASP A 93 -0.34 10.95 1.48
CA ASP A 93 0.14 11.29 0.14
C ASP A 93 -0.40 12.65 -0.31
N ALA A 94 0.43 13.46 -0.98
CA ALA A 94 0.13 14.85 -1.32
C ALA A 94 -1.05 15.04 -2.30
N ASP A 95 -1.49 13.96 -2.97
CA ASP A 95 -2.64 13.91 -3.87
C ASP A 95 -3.93 13.43 -3.19
N ASP A 96 -3.85 12.97 -1.92
CA ASP A 96 -4.96 12.47 -1.13
C ASP A 96 -5.46 13.51 -0.09
N TYR A 97 -6.49 13.16 0.68
CA TYR A 97 -6.95 13.98 1.80
C TYR A 97 -7.69 13.14 2.86
N LEU A 98 -7.60 13.56 4.11
CA LEU A 98 -8.32 12.98 5.24
C LEU A 98 -9.70 13.63 5.43
N TYR A 99 -10.62 12.89 6.06
CA TYR A 99 -11.86 13.50 6.57
C TYR A 99 -11.63 14.10 7.95
N PRO A 100 -12.42 15.09 8.36
CA PRO A 100 -12.17 15.84 9.61
C PRO A 100 -12.11 14.99 10.88
N ASN A 101 -12.77 13.84 10.90
CA ASN A 101 -12.83 12.90 12.03
C ASN A 101 -11.81 11.76 11.92
N ALA A 102 -10.85 11.81 10.98
CA ALA A 102 -9.96 10.67 10.75
C ALA A 102 -9.06 10.39 11.96
N VAL A 103 -8.48 11.42 12.55
CA VAL A 103 -7.59 11.26 13.70
C VAL A 103 -8.37 10.80 14.94
N SER A 104 -9.52 11.37 15.24
CA SER A 104 -10.32 10.95 16.40
C SER A 104 -10.79 9.50 16.30
N GLU A 105 -11.29 9.08 15.13
CA GLU A 105 -11.70 7.69 14.88
C GLU A 105 -10.54 6.69 15.01
N VAL A 106 -9.33 7.08 14.54
CA VAL A 106 -8.12 6.26 14.72
C VAL A 106 -7.78 6.14 16.21
N LEU A 107 -7.80 7.24 16.95
CA LEU A 107 -7.47 7.24 18.37
C LEU A 107 -8.51 6.49 19.23
N ASP A 108 -9.78 6.52 18.86
CA ASP A 108 -10.85 5.79 19.56
C ASP A 108 -10.64 4.25 19.51
N GLU A 109 -9.95 3.76 18.47
CA GLU A 109 -9.61 2.36 18.30
C GLU A 109 -8.17 2.03 18.77
N TRP A 110 -7.42 3.04 19.28
CA TRP A 110 -6.03 2.87 19.69
C TRP A 110 -5.90 2.37 21.11
N ASP A 111 -5.07 1.35 21.30
CA ASP A 111 -4.67 0.85 22.63
C ASP A 111 -3.16 0.59 22.68
N ALA A 112 -2.64 0.18 23.85
CA ALA A 112 -1.20 0.07 24.09
C ALA A 112 -0.48 -1.01 23.26
N ASP A 113 -1.21 -1.96 22.71
CA ASP A 113 -0.65 -3.07 21.93
C ASP A 113 -0.64 -2.78 20.42
N VAL A 114 -1.22 -1.64 19.98
CA VAL A 114 -1.36 -1.29 18.57
C VAL A 114 -0.07 -0.70 18.01
N ALA A 115 0.55 -1.39 17.07
CA ALA A 115 1.66 -0.87 16.27
C ALA A 115 1.21 -0.12 15.01
N GLN A 116 0.04 -0.50 14.48
CA GLN A 116 -0.51 0.07 13.26
C GLN A 116 -2.03 0.03 13.27
N ALA A 117 -2.66 1.15 12.91
CA ALA A 117 -4.06 1.17 12.51
C ALA A 117 -4.17 1.34 10.99
N GLN A 118 -5.26 0.80 10.42
CA GLN A 118 -5.55 0.90 8.99
C GLN A 118 -7.04 1.14 8.77
N PHE A 119 -7.36 1.96 7.77
CA PHE A 119 -8.74 2.34 7.47
C PHE A 119 -9.01 2.42 5.97
N ARG A 120 -10.29 2.43 5.60
CA ARG A 120 -10.70 2.54 4.20
C ARG A 120 -10.64 3.97 3.71
N LEU A 121 -10.49 4.09 2.39
CA LEU A 121 -10.50 5.36 1.67
C LEU A 121 -11.59 5.33 0.59
N HIS A 122 -12.27 6.44 0.38
CA HIS A 122 -13.05 6.59 -0.84
C HIS A 122 -12.12 6.77 -2.04
N LEU A 123 -12.34 6.04 -3.12
CA LEU A 123 -11.72 6.35 -4.40
C LEU A 123 -12.46 7.52 -5.04
N VAL A 124 -11.75 8.61 -5.31
CA VAL A 124 -12.32 9.82 -5.91
C VAL A 124 -11.61 10.17 -7.21
N ASP A 125 -12.34 10.77 -8.14
CA ASP A 125 -11.73 11.33 -9.35
C ASP A 125 -11.17 12.75 -9.12
N GLU A 126 -10.68 13.38 -10.19
CA GLU A 126 -10.12 14.74 -10.15
C GLU A 126 -11.15 15.78 -9.68
N ASP A 127 -12.45 15.56 -9.93
CA ASP A 127 -13.57 16.38 -9.48
C ASP A 127 -14.06 16.02 -8.06
N GLN A 128 -13.32 15.21 -7.32
CA GLN A 128 -13.62 14.72 -5.98
C GLN A 128 -14.93 13.90 -5.88
N GLN A 129 -15.41 13.36 -7.02
CA GLN A 129 -16.58 12.49 -7.01
C GLN A 129 -16.21 11.08 -6.57
N ILE A 130 -16.94 10.56 -5.59
CA ILE A 130 -16.73 9.19 -5.11
C ILE A 130 -17.10 8.19 -6.20
N LYS A 131 -16.16 7.30 -6.54
CA LYS A 131 -16.32 6.24 -7.54
C LYS A 131 -16.41 4.85 -6.91
N ASP A 132 -15.68 4.61 -5.83
CA ASP A 132 -15.61 3.30 -5.15
C ASP A 132 -15.01 3.47 -3.75
N VAL A 133 -14.74 2.35 -3.08
CA VAL A 133 -14.05 2.26 -1.77
C VAL A 133 -12.79 1.42 -1.91
N PHE A 134 -11.70 1.82 -1.26
CA PHE A 134 -10.43 1.09 -1.24
C PHE A 134 -9.94 0.82 0.20
N PRO A 135 -9.50 -0.41 0.51
CA PRO A 135 -9.80 -1.63 -0.24
C PRO A 135 -11.30 -1.89 -0.33
N PRO A 136 -11.76 -2.66 -1.36
CA PRO A 136 -13.20 -2.96 -1.49
C PRO A 136 -13.76 -3.63 -0.23
N PRO A 137 -15.01 -3.33 0.19
CA PRO A 137 -15.61 -3.91 1.41
C PRO A 137 -15.65 -5.45 1.43
N GLU A 138 -15.71 -6.09 0.25
CA GLU A 138 -15.68 -7.55 0.12
C GLU A 138 -14.28 -8.15 0.40
N GLN A 139 -13.28 -7.31 0.61
CA GLN A 139 -11.94 -7.68 1.03
C GLN A 139 -11.73 -7.16 2.45
N PRO A 140 -12.10 -7.93 3.48
CA PRO A 140 -11.89 -7.52 4.86
C PRO A 140 -10.39 -7.39 5.12
N PHE A 141 -10.01 -6.43 5.95
CA PHE A 141 -8.67 -6.31 6.47
C PHE A 141 -8.27 -7.53 7.31
N ASP A 142 -6.96 -7.78 7.43
CA ASP A 142 -6.45 -8.61 8.50
C ASP A 142 -6.18 -7.70 9.72
N SER A 143 -6.45 -8.20 10.94
CA SER A 143 -6.39 -7.44 12.20
C SER A 143 -5.83 -8.31 13.33
N GLY A 144 -5.33 -7.68 14.41
CA GLY A 144 -4.68 -8.34 15.53
C GLY A 144 -3.24 -8.74 15.19
N ASP A 145 -2.77 -9.88 15.69
CA ASP A 145 -1.45 -10.41 15.36
C ASP A 145 -1.40 -10.95 13.93
N VAL A 146 -0.79 -10.18 13.03
CA VAL A 146 -0.58 -10.54 11.62
C VAL A 146 0.81 -11.13 11.34
N VAL A 147 1.68 -11.25 12.34
CA VAL A 147 3.05 -11.74 12.19
C VAL A 147 3.11 -13.15 11.57
N PRO A 148 2.27 -14.13 11.97
CA PRO A 148 2.28 -15.45 11.33
C PRO A 148 2.02 -15.39 9.82
N GLU A 149 1.12 -14.51 9.38
CA GLU A 149 0.79 -14.32 7.97
C GLU A 149 1.92 -13.60 7.23
N LEU A 150 2.52 -12.56 7.83
CA LEU A 150 3.68 -11.85 7.31
C LEU A 150 4.86 -12.79 7.10
N LEU A 151 5.23 -13.60 8.09
CA LEU A 151 6.36 -14.52 7.98
C LEU A 151 6.13 -15.59 6.91
N ARG A 152 4.88 -16.04 6.71
CA ARG A 152 4.53 -17.06 5.73
C ARG A 152 4.40 -16.52 4.32
N LYS A 153 3.73 -15.36 4.14
CA LYS A 153 3.37 -14.81 2.81
C LYS A 153 4.16 -13.58 2.42
N GLY A 154 4.85 -12.94 3.36
CA GLY A 154 5.49 -11.65 3.15
C GLY A 154 4.50 -10.49 3.10
N ARG A 155 3.22 -10.72 3.33
CA ARG A 155 2.16 -9.69 3.39
C ARG A 155 0.91 -10.19 4.10
N TYR A 156 0.10 -9.23 4.50
CA TYR A 156 -1.27 -9.39 4.97
C TYR A 156 -2.18 -8.39 4.25
N ARG A 157 -3.49 -8.45 4.49
CA ARG A 157 -4.44 -7.54 3.83
C ARG A 157 -4.45 -6.20 4.54
N THR A 158 -3.93 -5.20 3.86
CA THR A 158 -3.75 -3.82 4.32
C THR A 158 -4.22 -2.83 3.24
N THR A 159 -3.99 -1.56 3.45
CA THR A 159 -4.31 -0.46 2.55
C THR A 159 -3.05 0.25 2.04
N VAL A 160 -3.21 1.44 1.48
CA VAL A 160 -2.13 2.31 0.98
C VAL A 160 -1.77 3.37 2.01
N THR A 161 -0.70 4.12 1.77
CA THR A 161 -0.12 5.18 2.62
C THR A 161 -1.16 5.97 3.41
N SER A 162 -2.08 6.63 2.72
CA SER A 162 -3.03 7.59 3.30
C SER A 162 -4.10 6.95 4.19
N GLY A 163 -4.17 5.61 4.22
CA GLY A 163 -5.06 4.83 5.09
C GLY A 163 -4.36 4.18 6.28
N LEU A 164 -3.12 4.58 6.58
CA LEU A 164 -2.28 3.97 7.63
C LEU A 164 -1.91 4.98 8.70
N ALA A 165 -1.98 4.55 9.95
CA ALA A 165 -1.45 5.23 11.12
C ALA A 165 -0.55 4.27 11.89
N PHE A 166 0.52 4.78 12.49
CA PHE A 166 1.54 3.98 13.15
C PHE A 166 1.86 4.52 14.53
N ASP A 167 2.16 3.62 15.46
CA ASP A 167 2.81 3.95 16.70
C ASP A 167 4.27 4.36 16.46
N ARG A 168 4.72 5.46 17.09
CA ARG A 168 6.10 5.92 16.96
C ARG A 168 7.09 4.88 17.47
N GLU A 169 6.80 4.26 18.63
CA GLU A 169 7.72 3.27 19.22
C GLU A 169 7.85 2.03 18.33
N ALA A 170 6.80 1.68 17.57
CA ALA A 170 6.86 0.62 16.55
C ALA A 170 7.67 1.03 15.30
N LEU A 171 7.71 2.33 14.97
CA LEU A 171 8.50 2.84 13.84
C LEU A 171 9.99 3.03 14.19
N GLU A 172 10.32 3.46 15.40
CA GLU A 172 11.71 3.77 15.80
C GLU A 172 12.72 2.66 15.47
N PRO A 173 12.45 1.37 15.73
CA PRO A 173 13.40 0.31 15.41
C PRO A 173 13.56 0.04 13.90
N ILE A 174 12.63 0.47 13.07
CA ILE A 174 12.64 0.24 11.61
C ILE A 174 12.99 1.49 10.79
N MET A 175 13.08 2.66 11.43
CA MET A 175 13.49 3.92 10.82
C MET A 175 14.94 4.27 11.19
N PRO A 176 15.70 4.97 10.33
CA PRO A 176 15.32 5.34 8.97
C PRO A 176 15.29 4.14 8.01
N MET A 177 14.32 4.14 7.09
CA MET A 177 14.29 3.10 6.05
C MET A 177 15.41 3.28 5.01
N PRO A 178 15.88 2.19 4.34
CA PRO A 178 16.86 2.27 3.26
C PRO A 178 16.33 3.04 2.05
N GLU A 179 16.79 4.28 1.85
CA GLU A 179 16.26 5.19 0.80
C GLU A 179 16.45 4.64 -0.62
N SER A 180 17.57 3.96 -0.89
CA SER A 180 17.85 3.37 -2.20
C SER A 180 16.84 2.29 -2.59
N ASP A 181 16.39 1.51 -1.62
CA ASP A 181 15.52 0.35 -1.83
C ASP A 181 14.04 0.73 -1.87
N PHE A 182 13.67 1.75 -1.09
CA PHE A 182 12.31 2.24 -0.95
C PHE A 182 12.12 3.66 -1.50
N ARG A 183 12.83 3.97 -2.60
CA ARG A 183 12.63 5.22 -3.34
C ARG A 183 11.16 5.42 -3.78
N GLN A 184 10.43 4.32 -3.96
CA GLN A 184 8.98 4.23 -4.17
C GLN A 184 8.43 3.10 -3.31
N GLY A 185 7.16 3.20 -2.85
CA GLY A 185 6.51 2.17 -2.04
C GLY A 185 7.00 2.11 -0.59
N ALA A 186 7.34 3.25 -0.01
CA ALA A 186 7.76 3.39 1.39
C ALA A 186 6.72 2.84 2.38
N ASP A 187 5.44 3.02 2.07
CA ASP A 187 4.31 2.46 2.80
C ASP A 187 4.38 0.94 2.91
N GLY A 188 4.77 0.27 1.83
CA GLY A 188 4.96 -1.19 1.83
C GLY A 188 6.04 -1.66 2.81
N TYR A 189 7.11 -0.88 3.03
CA TYR A 189 8.13 -1.16 4.04
C TYR A 189 7.55 -1.02 5.45
N LEU A 190 6.91 0.11 5.76
CA LEU A 190 6.34 0.36 7.08
C LEU A 190 5.26 -0.65 7.43
N ALA A 191 4.28 -0.85 6.53
CA ALA A 191 3.19 -1.81 6.74
C ALA A 191 3.68 -3.27 6.87
N THR A 192 4.87 -3.59 6.35
CA THR A 192 5.46 -4.92 6.53
C THR A 192 6.18 -5.07 7.87
N LEU A 193 6.84 -4.03 8.36
CA LEU A 193 7.74 -4.16 9.51
C LEU A 193 7.14 -3.65 10.82
N ALA A 194 6.30 -2.62 10.82
CA ALA A 194 5.67 -2.11 12.04
C ALA A 194 4.89 -3.18 12.81
N PRO A 195 4.14 -4.11 12.16
CA PRO A 195 3.43 -5.17 12.87
C PRO A 195 4.33 -6.19 13.59
N LEU A 196 5.65 -6.18 13.38
CA LEU A 196 6.57 -6.98 14.20
C LEU A 196 6.68 -6.47 15.64
N HIS A 197 6.18 -5.26 15.91
CA HIS A 197 6.30 -4.55 17.19
C HIS A 197 4.94 -4.35 17.89
N GLY A 198 3.86 -4.95 17.38
CA GLY A 198 2.53 -4.88 17.98
C GLY A 198 1.42 -5.31 17.04
N GLU A 199 0.18 -5.13 17.45
CA GLU A 199 -0.99 -5.54 16.69
C GLU A 199 -1.36 -4.55 15.57
N VAL A 200 -2.12 -5.06 14.60
CA VAL A 200 -2.78 -4.25 13.56
C VAL A 200 -4.24 -4.06 13.92
N LYS A 201 -4.68 -2.81 14.02
CA LYS A 201 -6.08 -2.45 14.20
C LYS A 201 -6.72 -2.07 12.87
N SER A 202 -7.92 -2.58 12.61
CA SER A 202 -8.60 -2.35 11.33
C SER A 202 -9.94 -1.64 11.53
N ILE A 203 -10.10 -0.52 10.85
CA ILE A 203 -11.28 0.34 10.90
C ILE A 203 -11.99 0.25 9.54
N ASP A 204 -13.20 -0.30 9.50
CA ASP A 204 -13.94 -0.50 8.25
C ASP A 204 -14.58 0.78 7.69
N THR A 205 -14.44 1.90 8.39
CA THR A 205 -14.93 3.22 7.97
C THR A 205 -13.98 3.88 6.97
N CYS A 206 -14.51 4.63 6.00
CA CYS A 206 -13.71 5.49 5.14
C CYS A 206 -13.37 6.78 5.89
N LEU A 207 -12.09 6.98 6.20
CA LEU A 207 -11.62 8.15 6.95
C LEU A 207 -10.84 9.14 6.08
N GLY A 208 -10.81 8.94 4.79
CA GLY A 208 -10.18 9.82 3.82
C GLY A 208 -10.53 9.45 2.39
N ALA A 209 -9.87 10.09 1.45
CA ALA A 209 -10.05 9.86 0.03
C ALA A 209 -8.71 9.64 -0.67
N TYR A 210 -8.66 8.58 -1.48
CA TYR A 210 -7.59 8.27 -2.42
C TYR A 210 -7.97 8.79 -3.80
N ARG A 211 -7.18 9.72 -4.34
CA ARG A 211 -7.47 10.35 -5.60
C ARG A 211 -6.91 9.56 -6.78
N ILE A 212 -7.77 9.33 -7.80
CA ILE A 212 -7.37 8.70 -9.06
C ILE A 212 -7.23 9.79 -10.12
N HIS A 213 -6.02 9.95 -10.64
CA HIS A 213 -5.68 10.88 -11.73
C HIS A 213 -4.63 10.28 -12.67
N GLY A 214 -4.39 10.92 -13.81
CA GLY A 214 -3.50 10.39 -14.84
C GLY A 214 -2.02 10.24 -14.45
N SER A 215 -1.60 10.87 -13.35
CA SER A 215 -0.20 10.86 -12.86
C SER A 215 0.04 9.92 -11.67
N ASN A 216 -0.97 9.15 -11.22
CA ASN A 216 -0.74 8.18 -10.13
C ASN A 216 0.32 7.14 -10.55
N HIS A 217 1.27 6.88 -9.66
CA HIS A 217 2.30 5.86 -9.89
C HIS A 217 1.74 4.44 -10.11
N SER A 218 0.51 4.17 -9.71
CA SER A 218 -0.18 2.90 -9.94
C SER A 218 -0.66 2.69 -11.39
N VAL A 219 -0.68 3.72 -12.24
CA VAL A 219 -1.18 3.68 -13.62
C VAL A 219 -0.08 3.29 -14.62
N PHE A 220 0.58 2.16 -14.40
CA PHE A 220 1.47 1.55 -15.41
C PHE A 220 0.69 0.69 -16.43
N ALA A 221 -0.39 1.21 -17.02
CA ALA A 221 -1.29 0.41 -17.86
C ALA A 221 -0.63 -0.15 -19.12
N GLU A 222 0.44 0.48 -19.64
CA GLU A 222 1.01 0.14 -20.95
C GLU A 222 2.22 -0.80 -20.92
N LYS A 223 2.83 -1.05 -19.72
CA LYS A 223 4.09 -1.83 -19.60
C LYS A 223 3.98 -2.94 -18.56
N LEU A 224 3.11 -3.91 -18.82
CA LEU A 224 2.80 -4.99 -17.86
C LEU A 224 4.07 -5.67 -17.30
N ALA A 225 5.07 -5.99 -18.16
CA ALA A 225 6.28 -6.66 -17.72
C ALA A 225 7.17 -5.76 -16.83
N GLU A 226 7.28 -4.47 -17.13
CA GLU A 226 8.05 -3.52 -16.30
C GLU A 226 7.40 -3.35 -14.94
N ARG A 227 6.07 -3.19 -14.89
CA ARG A 227 5.30 -3.13 -13.65
C ARG A 227 5.47 -4.39 -12.82
N ALA A 228 5.34 -5.56 -13.44
CA ALA A 228 5.49 -6.83 -12.76
C ALA A 228 6.89 -7.00 -12.16
N ARG A 229 7.95 -6.65 -12.91
CA ARG A 229 9.34 -6.68 -12.42
C ARG A 229 9.55 -5.70 -11.26
N TRP A 230 9.04 -4.47 -11.38
CA TRP A 230 9.16 -3.49 -10.30
C TRP A 230 8.50 -4.01 -9.02
N ARG A 231 7.26 -4.55 -9.10
CA ARG A 231 6.55 -5.11 -7.96
C ARG A 231 7.27 -6.30 -7.34
N MET A 232 7.79 -7.21 -8.18
CA MET A 232 8.61 -8.32 -7.71
C MET A 232 9.85 -7.85 -6.95
N GLN A 233 10.60 -6.89 -7.51
CA GLN A 233 11.79 -6.34 -6.87
C GLN A 233 11.44 -5.66 -5.54
N HIS A 234 10.35 -4.91 -5.51
CA HIS A 234 9.83 -4.31 -4.29
C HIS A 234 9.44 -5.37 -3.25
N ASP A 235 8.77 -6.44 -3.67
CA ASP A 235 8.43 -7.56 -2.79
C ASP A 235 9.68 -8.25 -2.23
N PHE A 236 10.71 -8.48 -3.06
CA PHE A 236 11.97 -9.08 -2.58
C PHE A 236 12.67 -8.21 -1.54
N ARG A 237 12.74 -6.89 -1.75
CA ARG A 237 13.31 -5.95 -0.78
C ARG A 237 12.53 -5.97 0.55
N ARG A 238 11.19 -6.01 0.48
CA ARG A 238 10.37 -6.13 1.69
C ARG A 238 10.59 -7.45 2.41
N LEU A 239 10.66 -8.56 1.68
CA LEU A 239 10.94 -9.89 2.25
C LEU A 239 12.33 -9.96 2.88
N GLU A 240 13.33 -9.35 2.26
CA GLU A 240 14.68 -9.25 2.81
C GLU A 240 14.70 -8.42 4.10
N ALA A 241 14.07 -7.25 4.09
CA ALA A 241 13.92 -6.40 5.28
C ALA A 241 13.15 -7.12 6.40
N LEU A 242 12.05 -7.81 6.05
CA LEU A 242 11.25 -8.61 6.99
C LEU A 242 12.09 -9.74 7.60
N SER A 243 12.84 -10.46 6.79
CA SER A 243 13.70 -11.57 7.26
C SER A 243 14.78 -11.07 8.22
N GLY A 244 15.44 -9.95 7.86
CA GLY A 244 16.47 -9.35 8.71
C GLY A 244 15.90 -8.89 10.06
N ARG A 245 14.80 -8.14 10.03
CA ARG A 245 14.17 -7.61 11.25
C ARG A 245 13.57 -8.71 12.12
N ALA A 246 12.92 -9.71 11.51
CA ALA A 246 12.40 -10.88 12.24
C ALA A 246 13.52 -11.63 12.99
N ALA A 247 14.68 -11.82 12.34
CA ALA A 247 15.82 -12.48 12.97
C ALA A 247 16.37 -11.69 14.17
N GLU A 248 16.39 -10.36 14.12
CA GLU A 248 16.83 -9.52 15.25
C GLU A 248 15.96 -9.67 16.50
N ILE A 249 14.68 -9.97 16.33
CA ILE A 249 13.72 -10.20 17.43
C ILE A 249 13.49 -11.69 17.72
N GLY A 250 14.33 -12.57 17.17
CA GLY A 250 14.29 -14.02 17.44
C GLY A 250 13.23 -14.80 16.67
N LEU A 251 12.62 -14.22 15.64
CA LEU A 251 11.68 -14.89 14.74
C LEU A 251 12.40 -15.45 13.51
N THR A 252 11.87 -16.54 12.97
CA THR A 252 12.45 -17.19 11.78
C THR A 252 11.45 -17.16 10.63
N MET A 253 11.86 -16.60 9.51
CA MET A 253 11.07 -16.61 8.29
C MET A 253 11.34 -17.91 7.50
N PRO A 254 10.30 -18.64 7.04
CA PRO A 254 10.48 -19.82 6.20
C PRO A 254 11.18 -19.47 4.87
N PRO A 255 12.01 -20.38 4.32
CA PRO A 255 12.77 -20.12 3.08
C PRO A 255 11.87 -19.99 1.85
N ASP A 256 10.65 -20.48 1.91
CA ASP A 256 9.61 -20.39 0.88
C ASP A 256 8.60 -19.27 1.15
N ALA A 257 8.91 -18.37 2.08
CA ALA A 257 8.09 -17.18 2.34
C ALA A 257 7.85 -16.37 1.06
N GLY A 258 6.64 -15.88 0.89
CA GLY A 258 6.21 -15.22 -0.36
C GLY A 258 5.68 -16.19 -1.43
N LEU A 259 6.11 -17.45 -1.46
CA LEU A 259 5.52 -18.45 -2.38
C LEU A 259 4.09 -18.90 -1.97
N HIS A 260 3.64 -18.47 -0.81
CA HIS A 260 2.26 -18.62 -0.34
C HIS A 260 1.37 -17.40 -0.63
N ASP A 261 1.91 -16.38 -1.33
CA ASP A 261 1.16 -15.20 -1.74
C ASP A 261 0.77 -15.27 -3.23
N PRO A 262 -0.52 -15.42 -3.55
CA PRO A 262 -0.97 -15.45 -4.94
C PRO A 262 -0.66 -14.16 -5.71
N VAL A 263 -0.59 -13.01 -5.03
CA VAL A 263 -0.28 -11.73 -5.68
C VAL A 263 1.18 -11.67 -6.12
N HIS A 264 2.10 -12.07 -5.25
CA HIS A 264 3.52 -12.19 -5.60
C HIS A 264 3.76 -13.17 -6.75
N LEU A 265 3.11 -14.34 -6.69
CA LEU A 265 3.22 -15.36 -7.74
C LEU A 265 2.60 -14.91 -9.07
N GLU A 266 1.56 -14.08 -9.04
CA GLU A 266 0.96 -13.46 -10.22
C GLU A 266 1.95 -12.52 -10.92
N GLU A 267 2.65 -11.66 -10.17
CA GLU A 267 3.64 -10.75 -10.73
C GLU A 267 4.86 -11.51 -11.27
N ARG A 268 5.33 -12.56 -10.58
CA ARG A 268 6.40 -13.45 -11.08
C ARG A 268 5.98 -14.11 -12.40
N LEU A 269 4.78 -14.66 -12.45
CA LEU A 269 4.24 -15.30 -13.66
C LEU A 269 4.06 -14.29 -14.80
N ALA A 270 3.61 -13.07 -14.50
CA ALA A 270 3.48 -11.99 -15.48
C ALA A 270 4.84 -11.59 -16.06
N SER A 271 5.85 -11.38 -15.22
CA SER A 271 7.20 -11.06 -15.65
C SER A 271 7.79 -12.16 -16.55
N LEU A 272 7.70 -13.43 -16.12
CA LEU A 272 8.22 -14.57 -16.86
C LEU A 272 7.51 -14.76 -18.21
N CYS A 273 6.18 -14.65 -18.25
CA CYS A 273 5.41 -14.91 -19.47
C CYS A 273 5.52 -13.81 -20.52
N VAL A 274 5.69 -12.56 -20.10
CA VAL A 274 5.68 -11.38 -20.99
C VAL A 274 7.08 -11.01 -21.45
N ASP A 275 8.10 -11.20 -20.61
CA ASP A 275 9.48 -10.79 -20.90
C ASP A 275 10.48 -11.71 -20.20
N GLU A 276 10.49 -12.98 -20.61
CA GLU A 276 11.34 -14.04 -20.06
C GLU A 276 12.84 -13.67 -20.00
N PRO A 277 13.43 -13.05 -21.03
CA PRO A 277 14.87 -12.70 -21.01
C PRO A 277 15.27 -11.72 -19.90
N ARG A 278 14.31 -10.95 -19.36
CA ARG A 278 14.54 -9.99 -18.28
C ARG A 278 13.91 -10.41 -16.96
N HIS A 279 13.39 -11.64 -16.88
CA HIS A 279 12.86 -12.18 -15.64
C HIS A 279 13.98 -12.43 -14.63
N PRO A 280 13.89 -11.88 -13.38
CA PRO A 280 15.04 -11.88 -12.47
C PRO A 280 15.28 -13.20 -11.73
N VAL A 281 14.38 -14.19 -11.82
CA VAL A 281 14.46 -15.46 -11.08
C VAL A 281 14.70 -16.62 -12.05
N GLU A 282 15.96 -17.03 -12.19
CA GLU A 282 16.37 -18.05 -13.15
C GLU A 282 15.72 -19.43 -12.92
N THR A 283 15.37 -19.75 -11.66
CA THR A 283 14.77 -21.03 -11.29
C THR A 283 13.26 -21.09 -11.56
N ASP A 284 12.64 -19.98 -11.93
CA ASP A 284 11.22 -19.94 -12.22
C ASP A 284 10.88 -20.67 -13.52
N SER A 285 9.82 -21.41 -13.46
CA SER A 285 9.20 -22.00 -14.63
C SER A 285 7.71 -21.71 -14.64
N ARG A 286 7.16 -21.52 -15.84
CA ARG A 286 5.75 -21.20 -16.03
C ARG A 286 4.82 -22.19 -15.35
N LEU A 287 5.12 -23.51 -15.46
CA LEU A 287 4.32 -24.55 -14.82
C LEU A 287 4.52 -24.60 -13.30
N GLY A 288 5.77 -24.35 -12.83
CA GLY A 288 6.09 -24.27 -11.41
C GLY A 288 5.32 -23.15 -10.74
N LEU A 289 5.42 -21.92 -11.27
CA LEU A 289 4.69 -20.75 -10.75
C LEU A 289 3.17 -20.92 -10.83
N ALA A 290 2.67 -21.53 -11.91
CA ALA A 290 1.22 -21.79 -12.04
C ALA A 290 0.71 -22.78 -10.98
N ARG A 291 1.48 -23.84 -10.67
CA ARG A 291 1.14 -24.78 -9.60
C ARG A 291 1.21 -24.13 -8.22
N ALA A 292 2.28 -23.39 -7.94
CA ALA A 292 2.44 -22.64 -6.68
C ALA A 292 1.29 -21.64 -6.49
N GLY A 293 0.98 -20.84 -7.53
CA GLY A 293 -0.11 -19.87 -7.51
C GLY A 293 -1.48 -20.51 -7.31
N ALA A 294 -1.73 -21.69 -7.91
CA ALA A 294 -2.95 -22.43 -7.69
C ALA A 294 -3.05 -22.94 -6.24
N ALA A 295 -1.98 -23.51 -5.70
CA ALA A 295 -1.92 -23.95 -4.30
C ALA A 295 -2.14 -22.78 -3.33
N ALA A 296 -1.39 -21.69 -3.48
CA ALA A 296 -1.55 -20.49 -2.67
C ALA A 296 -2.97 -19.89 -2.74
N SER A 297 -3.61 -19.95 -3.93
CA SER A 297 -4.99 -19.49 -4.11
C SER A 297 -5.99 -20.32 -3.30
N LEU A 298 -5.76 -21.63 -3.17
CA LEU A 298 -6.62 -22.53 -2.40
C LEU A 298 -6.48 -22.32 -0.88
N GLU A 299 -5.37 -21.76 -0.42
CA GLU A 299 -5.12 -21.44 0.99
C GLU A 299 -5.66 -20.06 1.41
N MET A 300 -6.12 -19.23 0.47
CA MET A 300 -6.63 -17.90 0.78
C MET A 300 -7.85 -17.95 1.71
N ASN A 301 -7.93 -16.99 2.63
CA ASN A 301 -9.16 -16.71 3.37
C ASN A 301 -10.14 -15.96 2.45
N ALA A 302 -10.85 -16.71 1.62
CA ALA A 302 -11.82 -16.20 0.65
C ALA A 302 -12.89 -17.27 0.35
N SER A 303 -13.98 -16.89 -0.32
CA SER A 303 -15.01 -17.85 -0.73
C SER A 303 -14.43 -18.96 -1.62
N TRP A 304 -14.97 -20.18 -1.52
CA TRP A 304 -14.49 -21.31 -2.31
C TRP A 304 -14.52 -21.03 -3.83
N ARG A 305 -15.51 -20.26 -4.30
CA ARG A 305 -15.63 -19.85 -5.71
C ARG A 305 -14.45 -18.98 -6.14
N ARG A 306 -14.08 -17.99 -5.33
CA ARG A 306 -12.92 -17.11 -5.59
C ARG A 306 -11.63 -17.92 -5.59
N ARG A 307 -11.44 -18.79 -4.61
CA ARG A 307 -10.28 -19.69 -4.50
C ARG A 307 -10.15 -20.58 -5.74
N ALA A 308 -11.22 -21.28 -6.11
CA ALA A 308 -11.24 -22.17 -7.28
C ALA A 308 -11.03 -21.41 -8.61
N THR A 309 -11.64 -20.22 -8.76
CA THR A 309 -11.48 -19.40 -9.96
C THR A 309 -10.03 -18.94 -10.14
N LEU A 310 -9.39 -18.48 -9.06
CA LEU A 310 -8.01 -18.02 -9.11
C LEU A 310 -7.04 -19.19 -9.35
N ALA A 311 -7.25 -20.33 -8.69
CA ALA A 311 -6.48 -21.55 -8.94
C ALA A 311 -6.58 -22.02 -10.40
N ALA A 312 -7.80 -22.05 -10.95
CA ALA A 312 -8.03 -22.40 -12.35
C ALA A 312 -7.37 -21.40 -13.31
N TRP A 313 -7.36 -20.10 -12.97
CA TRP A 313 -6.68 -19.07 -13.74
C TRP A 313 -5.17 -19.33 -13.79
N PHE A 314 -4.51 -19.58 -12.64
CA PHE A 314 -3.10 -19.93 -12.60
C PHE A 314 -2.77 -21.17 -13.44
N LEU A 315 -3.54 -22.25 -13.24
CA LEU A 315 -3.33 -23.50 -13.99
C LEU A 315 -3.55 -23.31 -15.50
N SER A 316 -4.50 -22.49 -15.91
CA SER A 316 -4.73 -22.21 -17.33
C SER A 316 -3.51 -21.54 -17.98
N ILE A 317 -2.83 -20.62 -17.29
CA ILE A 317 -1.61 -19.99 -17.79
C ILE A 317 -0.47 -21.04 -17.91
N GLY A 318 -0.34 -21.91 -16.92
CA GLY A 318 0.71 -22.94 -16.92
C GLY A 318 0.54 -24.01 -17.99
N LEU A 319 -0.70 -24.43 -18.27
CA LEU A 319 -1.02 -25.60 -19.10
C LEU A 319 -1.35 -25.26 -20.57
N LEU A 320 -1.90 -24.08 -20.85
CA LEU A 320 -2.25 -23.69 -22.23
C LEU A 320 -0.99 -23.36 -23.03
N PRO A 321 -1.04 -23.46 -24.38
CA PRO A 321 0.02 -22.96 -25.23
C PRO A 321 0.38 -21.51 -24.90
N GLN A 322 1.65 -21.11 -25.01
CA GLN A 322 2.18 -19.84 -24.54
C GLN A 322 1.34 -18.62 -24.98
N ARG A 323 0.93 -18.56 -26.26
CA ARG A 323 0.11 -17.46 -26.77
C ARG A 323 -1.24 -17.36 -26.08
N MET A 324 -1.87 -18.48 -25.79
CA MET A 324 -3.18 -18.53 -25.11
C MET A 324 -3.02 -18.19 -23.61
N GLY A 325 -1.99 -18.74 -22.95
CA GLY A 325 -1.69 -18.43 -21.55
C GLY A 325 -1.41 -16.93 -21.35
N ASN A 326 -0.62 -16.33 -22.25
CA ASN A 326 -0.36 -14.89 -22.21
C ASN A 326 -1.61 -14.03 -22.43
N ALA A 327 -2.55 -14.51 -23.28
CA ALA A 327 -3.83 -13.82 -23.44
C ALA A 327 -4.68 -13.87 -22.15
N VAL A 328 -4.78 -15.04 -21.51
CA VAL A 328 -5.50 -15.21 -20.23
C VAL A 328 -4.88 -14.35 -19.14
N LEU A 329 -3.56 -14.26 -19.08
CA LEU A 329 -2.83 -13.40 -18.17
C LEU A 329 -3.18 -11.91 -18.40
N ALA A 330 -3.10 -11.48 -19.67
CA ALA A 330 -3.42 -10.10 -20.04
C ALA A 330 -4.86 -9.71 -19.72
N TRP A 331 -5.83 -10.63 -19.93
CA TRP A 331 -7.25 -10.36 -19.63
C TRP A 331 -7.52 -10.03 -18.15
N LYS A 332 -6.74 -10.56 -17.24
CA LYS A 332 -6.85 -10.22 -15.82
C LYS A 332 -6.11 -8.91 -15.50
N LEU A 333 -4.88 -8.76 -15.99
CA LEU A 333 -3.95 -7.72 -15.55
C LEU A 333 -4.07 -6.41 -16.34
N VAL A 334 -4.61 -6.46 -17.57
CA VAL A 334 -4.75 -5.30 -18.46
C VAL A 334 -6.21 -5.15 -18.85
N ALA A 335 -6.89 -4.16 -18.27
CA ALA A 335 -8.33 -3.97 -18.46
C ALA A 335 -8.73 -3.79 -19.94
N SER A 336 -7.91 -3.07 -20.73
CA SER A 336 -8.13 -2.83 -22.15
C SER A 336 -8.02 -4.08 -23.04
N SER A 337 -7.36 -5.14 -22.57
CA SER A 337 -7.18 -6.39 -23.32
C SER A 337 -8.34 -7.37 -23.19
N ARG A 338 -9.33 -7.08 -22.33
CA ARG A 338 -10.46 -7.97 -22.06
C ARG A 338 -11.42 -8.05 -23.24
N PRO A 339 -11.75 -9.26 -23.74
CA PRO A 339 -12.81 -9.41 -24.73
C PRO A 339 -14.14 -8.83 -24.22
N ALA A 340 -14.88 -8.14 -25.10
CA ALA A 340 -16.15 -7.51 -24.74
C ALA A 340 -17.16 -8.48 -24.12
N ALA A 341 -17.15 -9.76 -24.55
CA ALA A 341 -17.98 -10.83 -23.99
C ALA A 341 -17.67 -11.11 -22.51
N LEU A 342 -16.37 -11.17 -22.13
CA LEU A 342 -15.95 -11.36 -20.74
C LEU A 342 -16.29 -10.14 -19.87
N THR A 343 -16.17 -8.93 -20.42
CA THR A 343 -16.54 -7.70 -19.72
C THR A 343 -18.06 -7.65 -19.45
N ARG A 344 -18.89 -8.11 -20.38
CA ARG A 344 -20.36 -8.22 -20.19
C ARG A 344 -20.69 -9.28 -19.13
N LEU A 345 -20.06 -10.45 -19.20
CA LEU A 345 -20.27 -11.53 -18.24
C LEU A 345 -19.90 -11.11 -16.81
N SER A 346 -18.78 -10.43 -16.63
CA SER A 346 -18.35 -9.95 -15.31
C SER A 346 -19.30 -8.89 -14.73
N LYS A 347 -19.84 -8.00 -15.55
CA LYS A 347 -20.88 -7.02 -15.13
C LYS A 347 -22.20 -7.71 -14.76
N THR A 348 -22.60 -8.74 -15.50
CA THR A 348 -23.82 -9.49 -15.21
C THR A 348 -23.67 -10.31 -13.92
N LEU A 349 -22.53 -10.96 -13.71
CA LEU A 349 -22.25 -11.71 -12.48
C LEU A 349 -22.20 -10.79 -11.24
N ARG A 350 -21.60 -9.60 -11.34
CA ARG A 350 -21.64 -8.60 -10.24
C ARG A 350 -23.07 -8.14 -9.92
N ARG A 351 -23.94 -8.00 -10.93
CA ARG A 351 -25.37 -7.64 -10.73
C ARG A 351 -26.22 -8.76 -10.13
N MET A 352 -25.79 -10.01 -10.22
CA MET A 352 -26.50 -11.17 -9.66
C MET A 352 -26.00 -11.55 -8.25
N THR A 353 -24.94 -10.90 -7.77
CA THR A 353 -24.34 -11.15 -6.44
C THR A 353 -24.51 -9.96 -5.48
N ASN A 354 -25.12 -8.87 -5.95
CA ASN A 354 -25.70 -7.78 -5.17
C ASN A 354 -27.26 -7.95 -5.22
#